data_0c918236b974d0cae2991e1df61d62be
#
_entry.id   0c918236b974d0cae2991e1df61d62be
#
_cell.length_a   1.000
_cell.length_b   1.000
_cell.length_c   1.000
_cell.angle_alpha   90.00
_cell.angle_beta   90.00
_cell.angle_gamma   90.00
#
_symmetry.space_group_name_H-M   'P 1'
#
loop_
_entity.id
_entity.type
_entity.pdbx_description
1 polymer ?
#
loop_
_entity_poly.entity_id
_entity_poly.type
_entity_poly.pdbx_seq_one_letter_code
_entity_poly.pdbx_strand_id
1 'polypeptide(L)'
;TLDADYLRYFFASKLGTGVDDIDLNLEDFKQKSNSDLVNKYANIASRTAKFLNKNYDGILSEDLDEPELIQEFLDKSEIISGLYEDLEFSKAIKEIMSLADRANQYIDSKEPWVLVKKENNKDIVHSICTTSLNLFRIITIMLQPVIPGFTKKSFEFLNETNISWKSMESPLIGCKINDFNPIITRIDEDHINNLIGN
;
A
#
# COMPACT_ATOMS: atom_id res chain seq x y z
N THR A 1 -3.97 -8.16 20.78
CA THR A 1 -5.20 -7.53 20.28
C THR A 1 -4.96 -7.10 18.85
N LEU A 2 -5.88 -7.43 17.94
CA LEU A 2 -5.83 -6.98 16.55
C LEU A 2 -6.06 -5.47 16.46
N ASP A 3 -5.40 -4.82 15.49
CA ASP A 3 -5.61 -3.41 15.18
C ASP A 3 -7.02 -3.22 14.57
N ALA A 4 -7.72 -2.17 14.98
CA ALA A 4 -9.08 -1.88 14.51
C ALA A 4 -9.17 -1.66 12.99
N ASP A 5 -8.06 -1.31 12.36
CA ASP A 5 -8.01 -1.07 10.91
C ASP A 5 -8.30 -2.34 10.08
N TYR A 6 -8.04 -3.53 10.61
CA TYR A 6 -8.45 -4.77 9.93
C TYR A 6 -9.97 -4.86 9.79
N LEU A 7 -10.71 -4.55 10.86
CA LEU A 7 -12.17 -4.54 10.83
C LEU A 7 -12.71 -3.41 9.94
N ARG A 8 -12.13 -2.21 10.05
CA ARG A 8 -12.48 -1.09 9.18
C ARG A 8 -12.34 -1.45 7.71
N TYR A 9 -11.22 -2.07 7.33
CA TYR A 9 -10.97 -2.54 5.98
C TYR A 9 -12.00 -3.57 5.53
N PHE A 10 -12.23 -4.59 6.36
CA PHE A 10 -13.16 -5.67 6.04
C PHE A 10 -14.57 -5.13 5.76
N PHE A 11 -15.10 -4.30 6.66
CA PHE A 11 -16.42 -3.72 6.47
C PHE A 11 -16.45 -2.77 5.27
N ALA A 12 -15.47 -1.88 5.10
CA ALA A 12 -15.41 -1.00 3.94
C ALA A 12 -15.37 -1.77 2.62
N SER A 13 -14.71 -2.94 2.59
CA SER A 13 -14.67 -3.79 1.39
C SER A 13 -16.03 -4.42 1.00
N LYS A 14 -17.02 -4.34 1.87
CA LYS A 14 -18.39 -4.87 1.68
C LYS A 14 -19.47 -3.78 1.62
N LEU A 15 -19.17 -2.57 2.11
CA LEU A 15 -20.12 -1.46 2.16
C LEU A 15 -20.33 -0.81 0.79
N GLY A 16 -21.59 -0.62 0.43
CA GLY A 16 -22.06 0.18 -0.71
C GLY A 16 -23.19 1.09 -0.27
N THR A 17 -23.90 1.68 -1.23
CA THR A 17 -25.04 2.58 -0.98
C THR A 17 -26.32 1.86 -0.49
N GLY A 18 -26.35 0.52 -0.56
CA GLY A 18 -27.47 -0.31 -0.11
C GLY A 18 -27.50 -0.47 1.41
N VAL A 19 -28.67 -0.90 1.93
CA VAL A 19 -28.86 -1.33 3.33
C VAL A 19 -28.78 -2.85 3.34
N ASP A 20 -27.56 -3.38 3.35
CA ASP A 20 -27.33 -4.82 3.40
C ASP A 20 -26.82 -5.23 4.79
N ASP A 21 -27.33 -6.34 5.31
CA ASP A 21 -26.76 -6.94 6.52
C ASP A 21 -25.40 -7.56 6.19
N ILE A 22 -24.36 -7.11 6.90
CA ILE A 22 -23.00 -7.63 6.72
C ILE A 22 -22.66 -8.57 7.85
N ASP A 23 -22.55 -9.85 7.53
CA ASP A 23 -22.09 -10.86 8.45
C ASP A 23 -20.55 -10.83 8.61
N LEU A 24 -20.08 -10.87 9.85
CA LEU A 24 -18.66 -11.03 10.16
C LEU A 24 -18.30 -12.53 10.20
N ASN A 25 -18.03 -13.10 9.03
CA ASN A 25 -17.40 -14.42 8.95
C ASN A 25 -15.90 -14.27 9.23
N LEU A 26 -15.41 -14.89 10.31
CA LEU A 26 -14.02 -14.72 10.78
C LEU A 26 -12.99 -15.29 9.81
N GLU A 27 -13.31 -16.38 9.10
CA GLU A 27 -12.41 -16.94 8.09
C GLU A 27 -12.29 -16.03 6.86
N ASP A 28 -13.43 -15.51 6.38
CA ASP A 28 -13.46 -14.52 5.29
C ASP A 28 -12.72 -13.23 5.70
N PHE A 29 -12.91 -12.77 6.93
CA PHE A 29 -12.21 -11.63 7.52
C PHE A 29 -10.69 -11.84 7.51
N LYS A 30 -10.21 -12.98 8.01
CA LYS A 30 -8.79 -13.35 8.03
C LYS A 30 -8.22 -13.42 6.62
N GLN A 31 -8.91 -14.16 5.73
CA GLN A 31 -8.46 -14.35 4.36
C GLN A 31 -8.41 -13.03 3.58
N LYS A 32 -9.46 -12.22 3.66
CA LYS A 32 -9.56 -10.93 2.97
C LYS A 32 -8.48 -9.96 3.44
N SER A 33 -8.33 -9.80 4.76
CA SER A 33 -7.33 -8.93 5.36
C SER A 33 -5.90 -9.34 4.97
N ASN A 34 -5.58 -10.63 5.06
CA ASN A 34 -4.27 -11.14 4.70
C ASN A 34 -3.98 -11.01 3.20
N SER A 35 -4.95 -11.32 2.35
CA SER A 35 -4.79 -11.21 0.90
C SER A 35 -4.52 -9.78 0.47
N ASP A 36 -5.36 -8.85 0.89
CA ASP A 36 -5.34 -7.50 0.38
C ASP A 36 -4.31 -6.60 1.10
N LEU A 37 -4.34 -6.61 2.45
CA LEU A 37 -3.49 -5.69 3.21
C LEU A 37 -2.04 -6.18 3.32
N VAL A 38 -1.83 -7.49 3.54
CA VAL A 38 -0.49 -8.04 3.72
C VAL A 38 0.14 -8.39 2.36
N ASN A 39 -0.54 -9.23 1.55
CA ASN A 39 0.06 -9.79 0.34
C ASN A 39 0.06 -8.83 -0.86
N LYS A 40 -0.82 -7.80 -0.87
CA LYS A 40 -0.84 -6.78 -1.93
C LYS A 40 -0.25 -5.47 -1.44
N TYR A 41 -0.93 -4.76 -0.53
CA TYR A 41 -0.55 -3.41 -0.12
C TYR A 41 0.83 -3.35 0.58
N ALA A 42 0.98 -3.98 1.75
CA ALA A 42 2.23 -3.92 2.50
C ALA A 42 3.40 -4.62 1.78
N ASN A 43 3.11 -5.57 0.90
CA ASN A 43 4.11 -6.29 0.11
C ASN A 43 4.91 -5.35 -0.80
N ILE A 44 4.29 -4.32 -1.36
CA ILE A 44 4.96 -3.33 -2.23
C ILE A 44 6.13 -2.69 -1.48
N ALA A 45 5.88 -2.14 -0.29
CA ALA A 45 6.91 -1.52 0.54
C ALA A 45 7.95 -2.54 1.02
N SER A 46 7.53 -3.72 1.50
CA SER A 46 8.44 -4.72 2.08
C SER A 46 9.46 -5.27 1.07
N ARG A 47 9.08 -5.32 -0.21
CA ARG A 47 9.95 -5.82 -1.30
C ARG A 47 10.99 -4.80 -1.78
N THR A 48 10.72 -3.52 -1.62
CA THR A 48 11.54 -2.43 -2.17
C THR A 48 12.33 -1.67 -1.10
N ALA A 49 11.75 -1.46 0.08
CA ALA A 49 12.37 -0.74 1.18
C ALA A 49 13.73 -1.31 1.60
N LYS A 50 13.86 -2.65 1.65
CA LYS A 50 15.12 -3.30 2.03
C LYS A 50 16.26 -2.99 1.04
N PHE A 51 15.96 -2.85 -0.24
CA PHE A 51 16.99 -2.49 -1.25
C PHE A 51 17.43 -1.04 -1.05
N LEU A 52 16.49 -0.14 -0.83
CA LEU A 52 16.76 1.28 -0.60
C LEU A 52 17.60 1.48 0.69
N ASN A 53 17.17 0.89 1.81
CA ASN A 53 17.89 1.02 3.06
C ASN A 53 19.29 0.41 2.99
N LYS A 54 19.45 -0.76 2.34
CA LYS A 54 20.73 -1.47 2.28
C LYS A 54 21.71 -0.88 1.30
N ASN A 55 21.27 -0.40 0.14
CA ASN A 55 22.15 -0.06 -0.96
C ASN A 55 22.23 1.44 -1.24
N TYR A 56 21.31 2.24 -0.69
CA TYR A 56 21.18 3.68 -0.95
C TYR A 56 20.94 4.51 0.31
N ASP A 57 21.27 3.97 1.50
CA ASP A 57 21.14 4.64 2.80
C ASP A 57 19.72 5.19 3.09
N GLY A 58 18.69 4.59 2.48
CA GLY A 58 17.31 5.03 2.55
C GLY A 58 17.01 6.30 1.76
N ILE A 59 17.90 6.74 0.88
CA ILE A 59 17.67 7.89 0.00
C ILE A 59 16.97 7.40 -1.28
N LEU A 60 15.91 8.09 -1.69
CA LEU A 60 15.22 7.84 -2.95
C LEU A 60 16.00 8.44 -4.13
N SER A 61 15.86 7.85 -5.31
CA SER A 61 16.47 8.37 -6.55
C SER A 61 15.86 9.73 -6.92
N GLU A 62 16.62 10.55 -7.60
CA GLU A 62 16.13 11.76 -8.29
C GLU A 62 15.32 11.40 -9.55
N ASP A 63 15.52 10.20 -10.09
CA ASP A 63 14.84 9.71 -11.28
C ASP A 63 13.81 8.65 -10.95
N LEU A 64 12.71 8.63 -11.72
CA LEU A 64 11.67 7.61 -11.70
C LEU A 64 11.80 6.68 -12.90
N ASP A 65 11.63 5.38 -12.69
CA ASP A 65 11.40 4.42 -13.78
C ASP A 65 9.92 4.40 -14.14
N GLU A 66 9.57 4.43 -15.42
CA GLU A 66 8.19 4.48 -15.91
C GLU A 66 7.30 5.55 -15.23
N PRO A 67 7.59 6.85 -15.37
CA PRO A 67 6.78 7.92 -14.76
C PRO A 67 5.31 7.91 -15.24
N GLU A 68 5.04 7.39 -16.43
CA GLU A 68 3.69 7.16 -16.96
C GLU A 68 2.86 6.21 -16.09
N LEU A 69 3.50 5.27 -15.37
CA LEU A 69 2.80 4.41 -14.42
C LEU A 69 2.31 5.20 -13.19
N ILE A 70 3.06 6.20 -12.74
CA ILE A 70 2.62 7.12 -11.68
C ILE A 70 1.37 7.88 -12.16
N GLN A 71 1.38 8.35 -13.42
CA GLN A 71 0.22 9.07 -14.00
C GLN A 71 -1.02 8.16 -14.08
N GLU A 72 -0.87 6.88 -14.46
CA GLU A 72 -1.96 5.89 -14.44
C GLU A 72 -2.66 5.83 -13.06
N PHE A 73 -1.88 5.86 -11.97
CA PHE A 73 -2.41 5.84 -10.60
C PHE A 73 -3.09 7.18 -10.23
N LEU A 74 -2.52 8.30 -10.66
CA LEU A 74 -3.12 9.61 -10.43
C LEU A 74 -4.46 9.76 -11.16
N ASP A 75 -4.55 9.31 -12.39
CA ASP A 75 -5.81 9.33 -13.17
C ASP A 75 -6.92 8.51 -12.46
N LYS A 76 -6.57 7.39 -11.84
CA LYS A 76 -7.50 6.58 -11.04
C LYS A 76 -7.92 7.26 -9.74
N SER A 77 -7.13 8.19 -9.20
CA SER A 77 -7.44 8.87 -7.94
C SER A 77 -8.74 9.68 -8.01
N GLU A 78 -9.05 10.30 -9.14
CA GLU A 78 -10.30 11.05 -9.34
C GLU A 78 -11.53 10.13 -9.27
N ILE A 79 -11.44 8.96 -9.91
CA ILE A 79 -12.51 7.95 -9.88
C ILE A 79 -12.72 7.45 -8.44
N ILE A 80 -11.64 7.15 -7.73
CA ILE A 80 -11.68 6.65 -6.35
C ILE A 80 -12.24 7.71 -5.40
N SER A 81 -11.86 8.99 -5.58
CA SER A 81 -12.42 10.10 -4.82
C SER A 81 -13.94 10.19 -4.99
N GLY A 82 -14.43 10.14 -6.23
CA GLY A 82 -15.88 10.12 -6.52
C GLY A 82 -16.60 8.94 -5.87
N LEU A 83 -16.01 7.73 -5.90
CA LEU A 83 -16.58 6.57 -5.23
C LEU A 83 -16.68 6.75 -3.71
N TYR A 84 -15.73 7.41 -3.07
CA TYR A 84 -15.80 7.74 -1.64
C TYR A 84 -16.89 8.77 -1.35
N GLU A 85 -17.03 9.81 -2.18
CA GLU A 85 -18.08 10.83 -2.04
C GLU A 85 -19.48 10.23 -2.21
N ASP A 86 -19.61 9.26 -3.12
CA ASP A 86 -20.86 8.51 -3.38
C ASP A 86 -21.11 7.39 -2.35
N LEU A 87 -20.27 7.24 -1.31
CA LEU A 87 -20.33 6.18 -0.29
C LEU A 87 -20.22 4.75 -0.85
N GLU A 88 -19.63 4.59 -2.03
CA GLU A 88 -19.38 3.31 -2.71
C GLU A 88 -18.04 2.69 -2.27
N PHE A 89 -17.88 2.47 -0.95
CA PHE A 89 -16.62 2.04 -0.34
C PHE A 89 -16.09 0.73 -0.93
N SER A 90 -16.95 -0.25 -1.16
CA SER A 90 -16.52 -1.55 -1.72
C SER A 90 -15.95 -1.41 -3.13
N LYS A 91 -16.50 -0.51 -3.94
CA LYS A 91 -15.98 -0.22 -5.28
C LYS A 91 -14.64 0.53 -5.19
N ALA A 92 -14.53 1.53 -4.30
CA ALA A 92 -13.28 2.24 -4.06
C ALA A 92 -12.16 1.27 -3.65
N ILE A 93 -12.41 0.40 -2.67
CA ILE A 93 -11.45 -0.63 -2.22
C ILE A 93 -11.06 -1.57 -3.38
N LYS A 94 -11.99 -1.99 -4.21
CA LYS A 94 -11.70 -2.84 -5.37
C LYS A 94 -10.75 -2.15 -6.37
N GLU A 95 -10.99 -0.89 -6.70
CA GLU A 95 -10.11 -0.10 -7.57
C GLU A 95 -8.72 0.06 -6.93
N ILE A 96 -8.64 0.40 -5.64
CA ILE A 96 -7.36 0.55 -4.92
C ILE A 96 -6.58 -0.77 -4.91
N MET A 97 -7.23 -1.91 -4.67
CA MET A 97 -6.57 -3.22 -4.68
C MET A 97 -6.13 -3.64 -6.08
N SER A 98 -6.83 -3.21 -7.13
CA SER A 98 -6.38 -3.38 -8.51
C SER A 98 -5.08 -2.60 -8.78
N LEU A 99 -4.95 -1.38 -8.24
CA LEU A 99 -3.70 -0.62 -8.30
C LEU A 99 -2.57 -1.30 -7.51
N ALA A 100 -2.89 -1.91 -6.36
CA ALA A 100 -1.90 -2.66 -5.59
C ALA A 100 -1.40 -3.91 -6.36
N ASP A 101 -2.29 -4.60 -7.08
CA ASP A 101 -1.91 -5.70 -7.97
C ASP A 101 -1.02 -5.18 -9.12
N ARG A 102 -1.36 -4.04 -9.72
CA ARG A 102 -0.57 -3.41 -10.79
C ARG A 102 0.83 -3.00 -10.33
N ALA A 103 0.97 -2.46 -9.11
CA ALA A 103 2.27 -2.14 -8.51
C ALA A 103 3.11 -3.39 -8.26
N ASN A 104 2.52 -4.47 -7.75
CA ASN A 104 3.24 -5.74 -7.57
C ASN A 104 3.67 -6.35 -8.91
N GLN A 105 2.81 -6.32 -9.93
CA GLN A 105 3.16 -6.76 -11.29
C GLN A 105 4.34 -5.97 -11.88
N TYR A 106 4.37 -4.65 -11.66
CA TYR A 106 5.50 -3.82 -12.06
C TYR A 106 6.80 -4.28 -11.38
N ILE A 107 6.79 -4.46 -10.05
CA ILE A 107 7.97 -4.95 -9.31
C ILE A 107 8.40 -6.34 -9.81
N ASP A 108 7.44 -7.24 -10.07
CA ASP A 108 7.71 -8.59 -10.58
C ASP A 108 8.34 -8.54 -11.97
N SER A 109 7.86 -7.66 -12.85
CA SER A 109 8.40 -7.51 -14.22
C SER A 109 9.81 -6.95 -14.25
N LYS A 110 10.16 -6.08 -13.28
CA LYS A 110 11.49 -5.45 -13.18
C LYS A 110 12.53 -6.32 -12.46
N GLU A 111 12.10 -7.25 -11.63
CA GLU A 111 12.98 -8.15 -10.87
C GLU A 111 14.19 -7.45 -10.20
N PRO A 112 14.00 -6.40 -9.36
CA PRO A 112 15.12 -5.63 -8.78
C PRO A 112 16.09 -6.49 -7.99
N TRP A 113 15.65 -7.62 -7.41
CA TRP A 113 16.49 -8.61 -6.70
C TRP A 113 17.45 -9.38 -7.63
N VAL A 114 17.16 -9.43 -8.93
CA VAL A 114 18.05 -9.99 -9.96
C VAL A 114 18.99 -8.92 -10.47
N LEU A 115 18.46 -7.74 -10.77
CA LEU A 115 19.20 -6.61 -11.33
C LEU A 115 20.29 -6.11 -10.38
N VAL A 116 20.04 -6.05 -9.07
CA VAL A 116 20.99 -5.54 -8.06
C VAL A 116 22.29 -6.33 -7.98
N LYS A 117 22.31 -7.56 -8.49
CA LYS A 117 23.53 -8.40 -8.52
C LYS A 117 24.58 -7.91 -9.52
N LYS A 118 24.19 -7.04 -10.44
CA LYS A 118 25.08 -6.46 -11.47
C LYS A 118 25.35 -5.00 -11.10
N GLU A 119 26.63 -4.66 -10.96
CA GLU A 119 27.05 -3.33 -10.49
C GLU A 119 26.57 -2.18 -11.41
N ASN A 120 26.51 -2.42 -12.71
CA ASN A 120 26.08 -1.44 -13.70
C ASN A 120 24.57 -1.15 -13.66
N ASN A 121 23.79 -1.85 -12.84
CA ASN A 121 22.34 -1.69 -12.75
C ASN A 121 21.91 -0.92 -11.48
N LYS A 122 22.84 -0.39 -10.70
CA LYS A 122 22.51 0.28 -9.42
C LYS A 122 21.51 1.42 -9.62
N ASP A 123 21.76 2.32 -10.58
CA ASP A 123 20.87 3.46 -10.83
C ASP A 123 19.48 3.02 -11.31
N ILE A 124 19.41 1.97 -12.14
CA ILE A 124 18.16 1.38 -12.62
C ILE A 124 17.37 0.77 -11.44
N VAL A 125 18.03 0.01 -10.56
CA VAL A 125 17.38 -0.55 -9.36
C VAL A 125 16.93 0.56 -8.42
N HIS A 126 17.70 1.62 -8.30
CA HIS A 126 17.36 2.78 -7.47
C HIS A 126 16.07 3.45 -7.96
N SER A 127 15.97 3.77 -9.25
CA SER A 127 14.76 4.37 -9.83
C SER A 127 13.55 3.44 -9.77
N ILE A 128 13.71 2.12 -10.04
CA ILE A 128 12.64 1.13 -9.90
C ILE A 128 12.08 1.09 -8.46
N CYS A 129 12.96 1.02 -7.46
CA CYS A 129 12.52 0.99 -6.06
C CYS A 129 11.86 2.32 -5.63
N THR A 130 12.35 3.46 -6.13
CA THR A 130 11.78 4.78 -5.90
C THR A 130 10.37 4.88 -6.51
N THR A 131 10.21 4.45 -7.76
CA THR A 131 8.88 4.37 -8.40
C THR A 131 7.94 3.49 -7.60
N SER A 132 8.38 2.30 -7.21
CA SER A 132 7.55 1.36 -6.41
C SER A 132 7.07 1.97 -5.09
N LEU A 133 7.91 2.73 -4.38
CA LEU A 133 7.50 3.42 -3.16
C LEU A 133 6.57 4.60 -3.42
N ASN A 134 6.67 5.27 -4.56
CA ASN A 134 5.69 6.28 -4.96
C ASN A 134 4.33 5.66 -5.26
N LEU A 135 4.28 4.50 -5.94
CA LEU A 135 3.03 3.76 -6.13
C LEU A 135 2.41 3.32 -4.78
N PHE A 136 3.24 2.79 -3.87
CA PHE A 136 2.82 2.46 -2.51
C PHE A 136 2.26 3.69 -1.77
N ARG A 137 2.93 4.84 -1.87
CA ARG A 137 2.49 6.10 -1.26
C ARG A 137 1.13 6.56 -1.76
N ILE A 138 0.90 6.53 -3.08
CA ILE A 138 -0.39 6.89 -3.68
C ILE A 138 -1.49 5.99 -3.14
N ILE A 139 -1.29 4.67 -3.13
CA ILE A 139 -2.23 3.70 -2.55
C ILE A 139 -2.46 4.00 -1.06
N THR A 140 -1.42 4.34 -0.31
CA THR A 140 -1.51 4.69 1.11
C THR A 140 -2.44 5.90 1.32
N ILE A 141 -2.29 6.95 0.51
CA ILE A 141 -3.15 8.14 0.58
C ILE A 141 -4.61 7.77 0.29
N MET A 142 -4.85 6.94 -0.72
CA MET A 142 -6.19 6.48 -1.08
C MET A 142 -6.83 5.62 0.02
N LEU A 143 -6.04 4.84 0.77
CA LEU A 143 -6.53 4.00 1.87
C LEU A 143 -6.68 4.75 3.20
N GLN A 144 -6.15 5.96 3.34
CA GLN A 144 -6.17 6.72 4.59
C GLN A 144 -7.56 6.88 5.22
N PRO A 145 -8.66 7.11 4.46
CA PRO A 145 -9.99 7.22 5.04
C PRO A 145 -10.47 5.91 5.71
N VAL A 146 -9.97 4.77 5.28
CA VAL A 146 -10.43 3.44 5.71
C VAL A 146 -9.55 2.85 6.81
N ILE A 147 -8.21 2.93 6.65
CA ILE A 147 -7.23 2.32 7.57
C ILE A 147 -6.22 3.35 8.11
N PRO A 148 -6.68 4.37 8.85
CA PRO A 148 -5.86 5.51 9.27
C PRO A 148 -4.65 5.13 10.14
N GLY A 149 -4.74 4.06 10.95
CA GLY A 149 -3.65 3.59 11.79
C GLY A 149 -2.51 2.96 10.97
N PHE A 150 -2.83 2.14 9.98
CA PHE A 150 -1.82 1.53 9.09
C PHE A 150 -1.21 2.57 8.16
N THR A 151 -2.00 3.50 7.62
CA THR A 151 -1.47 4.56 6.76
C THR A 151 -0.58 5.53 7.53
N LYS A 152 -0.86 5.79 8.81
CA LYS A 152 0.03 6.56 9.68
C LYS A 152 1.42 5.90 9.78
N LYS A 153 1.48 4.59 10.04
CA LYS A 153 2.76 3.84 10.07
C LYS A 153 3.47 3.89 8.72
N SER A 154 2.71 3.86 7.62
CA SER A 154 3.26 3.97 6.27
C SER A 154 3.87 5.35 6.01
N PHE A 155 3.22 6.43 6.43
CA PHE A 155 3.77 7.79 6.31
C PHE A 155 4.97 8.01 7.23
N GLU A 156 4.96 7.46 8.44
CA GLU A 156 6.13 7.45 9.32
C GLU A 156 7.32 6.77 8.65
N PHE A 157 7.11 5.61 8.00
CA PHE A 157 8.14 4.95 7.21
C PHE A 157 8.62 5.82 6.04
N LEU A 158 7.74 6.45 5.31
CA LEU A 158 8.08 7.35 4.18
C LEU A 158 8.70 8.68 4.65
N ASN A 159 8.76 8.93 5.97
CA ASN A 159 9.23 10.17 6.58
C ASN A 159 8.40 11.39 6.15
N GLU A 160 7.09 11.21 6.03
CA GLU A 160 6.15 12.24 5.61
C GLU A 160 5.18 12.66 6.72
N THR A 161 4.78 13.94 6.69
CA THR A 161 3.79 14.53 7.59
C THR A 161 2.84 15.44 6.82
N ASN A 162 1.64 15.67 7.40
CA ASN A 162 0.65 16.58 6.81
C ASN A 162 0.19 16.18 5.39
N ILE A 163 0.00 14.89 5.17
CA ILE A 163 -0.39 14.32 3.90
C ILE A 163 -1.87 14.60 3.61
N SER A 164 -2.15 15.01 2.40
CA SER A 164 -3.49 15.21 1.84
C SER A 164 -3.63 14.48 0.51
N TRP A 165 -4.85 14.42 -0.03
CA TRP A 165 -5.11 13.85 -1.35
C TRP A 165 -4.24 14.48 -2.46
N LYS A 166 -4.07 15.81 -2.43
CA LYS A 166 -3.20 16.53 -3.39
C LYS A 166 -1.72 16.17 -3.29
N SER A 167 -1.27 15.61 -2.16
CA SER A 167 0.13 15.20 -2.02
C SER A 167 0.54 14.11 -2.99
N MET A 168 -0.42 13.37 -3.60
CA MET A 168 -0.13 12.37 -4.62
C MET A 168 0.52 12.97 -5.88
N GLU A 169 0.19 14.21 -6.23
CA GLU A 169 0.66 14.90 -7.45
C GLU A 169 2.17 15.18 -7.45
N SER A 170 2.79 15.18 -6.28
CA SER A 170 4.22 15.45 -6.13
C SER A 170 4.96 14.18 -5.67
N PRO A 171 5.68 13.49 -6.55
CA PRO A 171 6.40 12.27 -6.18
C PRO A 171 7.53 12.55 -5.19
N LEU A 172 7.83 11.55 -4.36
CA LEU A 172 9.00 11.55 -3.49
C LEU A 172 10.23 11.17 -4.31
N ILE A 173 11.17 12.11 -4.45
CA ILE A 173 12.48 11.91 -5.10
C ILE A 173 13.57 12.54 -4.24
N GLY A 174 14.78 12.04 -4.29
CA GLY A 174 15.95 12.60 -3.59
C GLY A 174 15.82 12.68 -2.06
N CYS A 175 14.71 12.30 -1.49
CA CYS A 175 14.46 12.40 -0.05
C CYS A 175 14.78 11.10 0.70
N LYS A 176 14.95 11.20 2.01
CA LYS A 176 15.28 10.05 2.86
C LYS A 176 14.03 9.48 3.52
N ILE A 177 13.86 8.17 3.37
CA ILE A 177 12.87 7.38 4.14
C ILE A 177 13.48 6.86 5.45
N ASN A 178 12.63 6.49 6.40
CA ASN A 178 13.04 5.85 7.64
C ASN A 178 13.29 4.35 7.43
N ASP A 179 13.85 3.68 8.44
CA ASP A 179 14.04 2.23 8.41
C ASP A 179 12.69 1.52 8.32
N PHE A 180 12.64 0.50 7.45
CA PHE A 180 11.43 -0.26 7.23
C PHE A 180 11.16 -1.24 8.38
N ASN A 181 10.06 -1.04 9.06
CA ASN A 181 9.45 -2.02 9.97
C ASN A 181 8.14 -2.54 9.36
N PRO A 182 7.74 -3.80 9.62
CA PRO A 182 6.49 -4.32 9.12
C PRO A 182 5.29 -3.44 9.52
N ILE A 183 4.61 -2.88 8.53
CA ILE A 183 3.46 -1.96 8.71
C ILE A 183 2.24 -2.74 9.16
N ILE A 184 2.05 -3.93 8.59
CA ILE A 184 0.90 -4.80 8.80
C ILE A 184 1.41 -6.22 9.02
N THR A 185 0.88 -6.89 10.03
CA THR A 185 1.19 -8.29 10.33
C THR A 185 0.08 -9.21 9.82
N ARG A 186 0.43 -10.46 9.52
CA ARG A 186 -0.57 -11.46 9.10
C ARG A 186 -1.46 -11.83 10.29
N ILE A 187 -2.77 -11.92 10.04
CA ILE A 187 -3.71 -12.50 10.99
C ILE A 187 -3.57 -14.03 10.93
N ASP A 188 -3.31 -14.67 12.07
CA ASP A 188 -3.25 -16.12 12.26
C ASP A 188 -4.44 -16.62 13.12
N GLU A 189 -4.47 -17.92 13.40
CA GLU A 189 -5.53 -18.53 14.19
C GLU A 189 -5.54 -18.04 15.64
N ASP A 190 -4.37 -17.75 16.22
CA ASP A 190 -4.29 -17.28 17.61
C ASP A 190 -4.92 -15.88 17.73
N HIS A 191 -4.74 -15.02 16.71
CA HIS A 191 -5.41 -13.75 16.65
C HIS A 191 -6.93 -13.89 16.61
N ILE A 192 -7.44 -14.85 15.82
CA ILE A 192 -8.89 -15.11 15.71
C ILE A 192 -9.44 -15.68 17.03
N ASN A 193 -8.77 -16.66 17.63
CA ASN A 193 -9.18 -17.25 18.91
C ASN A 193 -9.26 -16.20 20.02
N ASN A 194 -8.31 -15.27 20.07
CA ASN A 194 -8.32 -14.17 21.03
C ASN A 194 -9.48 -13.17 20.82
N LEU A 195 -10.04 -13.06 19.61
CA LEU A 195 -11.22 -12.22 19.35
C LEU A 195 -12.51 -12.81 19.91
N ILE A 196 -12.64 -14.14 19.89
CA ILE A 196 -13.83 -14.87 20.37
C ILE A 196 -13.75 -15.29 21.82
N GLY A 197 -12.65 -14.95 22.51
CA GLY A 197 -12.48 -15.23 23.95
C GLY A 197 -12.21 -16.69 24.29
N ASN A 198 -11.62 -17.45 23.37
CA ASN A 198 -11.14 -18.84 23.56
C ASN A 198 -9.66 -18.87 23.86
#